data_26c7c711d71686e38d462229af39be87
#
_entry.id   26c7c711d71686e38d462229af39be87
#
_cell.length_a   1.000
_cell.length_b   1.000
_cell.length_c   1.000
_cell.angle_alpha   90.00
_cell.angle_beta   90.00
_cell.angle_gamma   90.00
#
_symmetry.space_group_name_H-M   'P 1'
#
loop_
_entity.id
_entity.type
_entity.pdbx_description
1 polymer ?
#
loop_
_entity_poly.entity_id
_entity_poly.type
_entity_poly.pdbx_seq_one_letter_code
_entity_poly.pdbx_strand_id
1 'polypeptide(L)'
;MESSVERKYSPALNWTITEDNEARPAALHVILHKREYVFPWSRYIYADGGNDHVLIAFPTHEVVITGYGLDHLLVDLAAHRVKCLREASRADTFRAANEPEPKGAIMELVVREIEE
;
A
#
# COMPACT_ATOMS: atom_id res chain seq x y z
N MET A 1 29.01 9.02 3.54
CA MET A 1 28.32 8.94 3.56
C MET A 1 27.50 8.23 2.83
N GLU A 2 27.27 7.60 2.76
CA GLU A 2 26.60 6.99 2.13
C GLU A 2 25.25 6.86 2.31
N SER A 3 24.74 7.00 3.32
CA SER A 3 23.34 6.92 3.55
C SER A 3 22.58 7.90 2.74
N SER A 4 23.20 8.95 2.33
CA SER A 4 22.49 9.91 1.50
C SER A 4 22.10 9.31 0.18
N VAL A 5 22.80 8.31 -0.26
CA VAL A 5 22.45 7.66 -1.50
C VAL A 5 21.11 6.98 -1.38
N GLU A 6 20.84 6.43 -0.22
CA GLU A 6 19.59 5.75 -0.03
C GLU A 6 18.42 6.66 0.05
N ARG A 7 18.67 7.96 0.16
CA ARG A 7 17.62 8.93 0.29
C ARG A 7 17.32 9.68 -0.98
N LYS A 8 17.74 9.15 -2.10
CA LYS A 8 17.50 9.83 -3.35
C LYS A 8 16.05 10.07 -3.62
N TYR A 9 15.19 9.22 -3.08
CA TYR A 9 13.77 9.43 -3.26
C TYR A 9 13.09 9.08 -1.96
N SER A 10 11.93 9.62 -1.76
CA SER A 10 11.17 9.39 -0.55
C SER A 10 10.52 8.01 -0.61
N PRO A 11 10.37 7.37 0.53
CA PRO A 11 9.62 6.13 0.56
C PRO A 11 8.17 6.38 0.23
N ALA A 12 7.47 5.32 -0.08
CA ALA A 12 6.04 5.40 -0.33
C ALA A 12 5.33 5.88 0.92
N LEU A 13 4.27 6.64 0.72
CA LEU A 13 3.46 7.14 1.82
C LEU A 13 2.28 6.21 2.02
N ASN A 14 2.20 5.66 3.22
CA ASN A 14 1.09 4.83 3.69
C ASN A 14 1.07 3.40 3.18
N TRP A 15 2.14 2.94 2.56
CA TRP A 15 2.30 1.49 2.45
C TRP A 15 3.74 1.13 2.77
N THR A 16 3.91 -0.04 3.37
CA THR A 16 5.23 -0.51 3.76
C THR A 16 5.50 -1.87 3.16
N ILE A 17 6.77 -2.14 2.92
CA ILE A 17 7.20 -3.38 2.32
C ILE A 17 8.27 -4.02 3.17
N THR A 18 8.51 -5.31 2.91
CA THR A 18 9.61 -6.02 3.53
C THR A 18 10.91 -5.63 2.85
N GLU A 19 11.99 -5.69 3.60
CA GLU A 19 13.32 -5.46 3.04
C GLU A 19 13.74 -6.67 2.21
N ASP A 20 14.75 -6.48 1.39
CA ASP A 20 15.17 -7.52 0.47
C ASP A 20 15.57 -8.80 1.16
N ASN A 21 16.17 -8.69 2.33
CA ASN A 21 16.66 -9.87 3.04
C ASN A 21 15.68 -10.39 4.07
N GLU A 22 14.47 -9.88 4.09
CA GLU A 22 13.44 -10.36 5.01
C GLU A 22 12.56 -11.39 4.33
N ALA A 23 11.95 -12.24 5.15
CA ALA A 23 10.96 -13.18 4.64
C ALA A 23 9.76 -12.40 4.09
N ARG A 24 9.07 -13.00 3.15
CA ARG A 24 7.84 -12.41 2.64
C ARG A 24 6.80 -12.37 3.76
N PRO A 25 5.95 -11.34 3.79
CA PRO A 25 4.95 -11.25 4.86
C PRO A 25 3.90 -12.34 4.69
N ALA A 26 3.44 -12.88 5.81
CA ALA A 26 2.40 -13.90 5.78
C ALA A 26 1.04 -13.30 5.54
N ALA A 27 0.85 -12.03 5.86
CA ALA A 27 -0.45 -11.39 5.78
C ALA A 27 -0.29 -9.93 5.39
N LEU A 28 -1.37 -9.39 4.85
CA LEU A 28 -1.48 -7.97 4.55
C LEU A 28 -2.29 -7.32 5.66
N HIS A 29 -1.75 -6.31 6.29
CA HIS A 29 -2.47 -5.52 7.28
C HIS A 29 -3.03 -4.29 6.59
N VAL A 30 -4.33 -4.06 6.73
CA VAL A 30 -4.99 -2.90 6.15
C VAL A 30 -5.52 -2.09 7.32
N ILE A 31 -4.92 -0.93 7.57
CA ILE A 31 -5.20 -0.15 8.76
C ILE A 31 -6.02 1.07 8.38
N LEU A 32 -7.27 1.06 8.80
CA LEU A 32 -8.18 2.17 8.62
C LEU A 32 -8.26 2.93 9.94
N HIS A 33 -8.90 4.10 9.91
CA HIS A 33 -8.95 4.93 11.11
C HIS A 33 -9.67 4.24 12.25
N LYS A 34 -10.66 3.41 11.96
CA LYS A 34 -11.48 2.83 13.01
C LYS A 34 -11.39 1.32 13.13
N ARG A 35 -10.69 0.68 12.21
CA ARG A 35 -10.55 -0.76 12.30
C ARG A 35 -9.37 -1.20 11.45
N GLU A 36 -8.92 -2.41 11.72
CA GLU A 36 -7.82 -2.98 11.00
C GLU A 36 -8.23 -4.35 10.48
N TYR A 37 -7.84 -4.65 9.26
CA TYR A 37 -8.05 -5.97 8.69
C TYR A 37 -6.71 -6.67 8.54
N VAL A 38 -6.74 -7.98 8.65
CA VAL A 38 -5.57 -8.80 8.39
C VAL A 38 -5.99 -9.86 7.39
N PHE A 39 -5.43 -9.77 6.19
CA PHE A 39 -5.75 -10.71 5.12
C PHE A 39 -4.55 -11.62 4.89
N PRO A 40 -4.68 -12.93 5.10
CA PRO A 40 -3.55 -13.83 4.79
C PRO A 40 -3.25 -13.77 3.30
N TRP A 41 -1.98 -13.64 2.96
CA TRP A 41 -1.60 -13.64 1.56
C TRP A 41 -1.95 -14.96 0.87
N SER A 42 -2.10 -16.04 1.64
CA SER A 42 -2.51 -17.31 1.05
C SER A 42 -3.90 -17.26 0.44
N ARG A 43 -4.70 -16.24 0.77
CA ARG A 43 -6.04 -16.09 0.22
C ARG A 43 -6.10 -15.03 -0.87
N TYR A 44 -5.00 -14.43 -1.20
CA TYR A 44 -4.94 -13.39 -2.23
C TYR A 44 -5.29 -13.99 -3.58
N ILE A 45 -6.11 -13.30 -4.35
CA ILE A 45 -6.52 -13.76 -5.67
C ILE A 45 -5.78 -13.01 -6.76
N TYR A 46 -5.93 -11.68 -6.80
CA TYR A 46 -5.22 -10.87 -7.78
C TYR A 46 -5.30 -9.41 -7.39
N ALA A 47 -4.52 -8.60 -8.08
CA ALA A 47 -4.62 -7.16 -7.97
C ALA A 47 -4.59 -6.60 -9.38
N ASP A 48 -5.30 -5.49 -9.57
CA ASP A 48 -5.17 -4.77 -10.83
C ASP A 48 -5.35 -3.29 -10.57
N GLY A 49 -5.00 -2.50 -11.56
CA GLY A 49 -5.14 -1.06 -11.44
C GLY A 49 -4.10 -0.36 -12.28
N GLY A 50 -3.80 0.85 -11.88
CA GLY A 50 -2.85 1.68 -12.59
C GLY A 50 -2.21 2.66 -11.63
N ASN A 51 -1.86 3.83 -12.16
CA ASN A 51 -1.12 4.80 -11.40
C ASN A 51 -1.93 5.45 -10.30
N ASP A 52 -3.24 5.57 -10.47
CA ASP A 52 -4.07 6.32 -9.54
C ASP A 52 -5.07 5.47 -8.77
N HIS A 53 -5.15 4.20 -9.07
CA HIS A 53 -6.02 3.31 -8.30
C HIS A 53 -5.53 1.88 -8.41
N VAL A 54 -5.80 1.10 -7.37
CA VAL A 54 -5.46 -0.32 -7.34
C VAL A 54 -6.55 -1.04 -6.57
N LEU A 55 -6.92 -2.21 -7.07
CA LEU A 55 -7.86 -3.08 -6.40
C LEU A 55 -7.13 -4.37 -6.07
N ILE A 56 -7.26 -4.82 -4.83
CA ILE A 56 -6.70 -6.11 -4.40
C ILE A 56 -7.87 -7.00 -4.01
N ALA A 57 -7.94 -8.17 -4.63
CA ALA A 57 -9.07 -9.07 -4.44
C ALA A 57 -8.72 -10.24 -3.54
N PHE A 58 -9.56 -10.45 -2.54
CA PHE A 58 -9.56 -11.63 -1.68
C PHE A 58 -10.93 -12.28 -1.82
N PRO A 59 -11.09 -13.53 -1.40
CA PRO A 59 -12.38 -14.22 -1.63
C PRO A 59 -13.58 -13.53 -0.99
N THR A 60 -13.41 -12.86 0.14
CA THR A 60 -14.53 -12.26 0.85
C THR A 60 -14.52 -10.75 0.82
N HIS A 61 -13.43 -10.15 0.40
CA HIS A 61 -13.29 -8.69 0.47
C HIS A 61 -12.47 -8.18 -0.70
N GLU A 62 -12.69 -6.91 -1.01
CA GLU A 62 -11.84 -6.19 -1.96
C GLU A 62 -11.27 -4.99 -1.24
N VAL A 63 -10.00 -4.70 -1.50
CA VAL A 63 -9.35 -3.51 -0.98
C VAL A 63 -9.18 -2.55 -2.13
N VAL A 64 -9.78 -1.36 -2.03
CA VAL A 64 -9.77 -0.37 -3.09
C VAL A 64 -8.90 0.79 -2.64
N ILE A 65 -7.89 1.10 -3.42
CA ILE A 65 -6.86 2.07 -3.07
C ILE A 65 -6.85 3.16 -4.11
N THR A 66 -6.89 4.40 -3.67
CA THR A 66 -6.80 5.56 -4.55
C THR A 66 -5.61 6.40 -4.10
N GLY A 67 -4.91 6.96 -5.06
CA GLY A 67 -3.75 7.78 -4.74
C GLY A 67 -2.98 8.15 -5.98
N TYR A 68 -1.66 8.19 -5.86
CA TYR A 68 -0.82 8.42 -7.03
C TYR A 68 0.45 7.58 -6.89
N GLY A 69 1.10 7.36 -8.02
CA GLY A 69 2.30 6.52 -8.03
C GLY A 69 2.00 5.09 -7.64
N LEU A 70 0.76 4.64 -7.79
CA LEU A 70 0.36 3.33 -7.35
C LEU A 70 0.87 2.22 -8.27
N ASP A 71 1.42 2.57 -9.42
CA ASP A 71 2.14 1.60 -10.23
C ASP A 71 3.31 1.03 -9.43
N HIS A 72 3.92 1.83 -8.55
CA HIS A 72 4.98 1.31 -7.66
C HIS A 72 4.41 0.31 -6.65
N LEU A 73 3.18 0.54 -6.19
CA LEU A 73 2.52 -0.41 -5.31
C LEU A 73 2.27 -1.74 -6.04
N LEU A 74 1.87 -1.66 -7.30
CA LEU A 74 1.65 -2.88 -8.09
C LEU A 74 2.94 -3.70 -8.23
N VAL A 75 4.06 -3.01 -8.41
CA VAL A 75 5.36 -3.70 -8.47
C VAL A 75 5.64 -4.42 -7.15
N ASP A 76 5.39 -3.72 -6.04
CA ASP A 76 5.63 -4.31 -4.72
C ASP A 76 4.69 -5.49 -4.46
N LEU A 77 3.44 -5.38 -4.93
CA LEU A 77 2.48 -6.48 -4.80
C LEU A 77 2.94 -7.69 -5.61
N ALA A 78 3.41 -7.45 -6.83
CA ALA A 78 3.89 -8.54 -7.67
C ALA A 78 5.08 -9.26 -7.05
N ALA A 79 5.87 -8.56 -6.28
CA ALA A 79 7.03 -9.13 -5.62
C ALA A 79 6.67 -9.75 -4.26
N HIS A 80 5.38 -9.69 -3.88
CA HIS A 80 4.90 -10.23 -2.60
C HIS A 80 5.61 -9.61 -1.41
N ARG A 81 5.83 -8.29 -1.46
CA ARG A 81 6.59 -7.60 -0.43
C ARG A 81 5.77 -6.68 0.43
N VAL A 82 4.51 -6.44 0.10
CA VAL A 82 3.70 -5.45 0.80
C VAL A 82 3.24 -6.02 2.15
N LYS A 83 3.56 -5.30 3.22
CA LYS A 83 3.20 -5.69 4.58
C LYS A 83 1.94 -5.00 5.06
N CYS A 84 1.78 -3.75 4.71
CA CYS A 84 0.78 -2.92 5.35
C CYS A 84 0.33 -1.82 4.42
N LEU A 85 -0.97 -1.57 4.43
CA LEU A 85 -1.58 -0.41 3.78
C LEU A 85 -2.28 0.37 4.87
N ARG A 86 -2.17 1.70 4.83
CA ARG A 86 -2.75 2.52 5.87
C ARG A 86 -3.52 3.67 5.26
N GLU A 87 -4.68 3.94 5.84
CA GLU A 87 -5.52 5.04 5.40
C GLU A 87 -4.83 6.36 5.69
N ALA A 88 -4.91 7.30 4.75
CA ALA A 88 -4.25 8.60 4.89
C ALA A 88 -4.90 9.41 5.99
N SER A 89 -4.08 10.11 6.75
CA SER A 89 -4.55 11.06 7.75
C SER A 89 -4.52 12.45 7.14
N ARG A 90 -5.02 13.43 7.90
CA ARG A 90 -4.90 14.81 7.47
C ARG A 90 -3.45 15.23 7.30
N ALA A 91 -2.59 14.78 8.23
CA ALA A 91 -1.19 15.11 8.15
C ALA A 91 -0.57 14.53 6.89
N ASP A 92 -0.97 13.31 6.52
CA ASP A 92 -0.46 12.68 5.31
C ASP A 92 -0.88 13.44 4.07
N THR A 93 -2.13 13.90 4.04
CA THR A 93 -2.63 14.66 2.91
C THR A 93 -1.86 15.97 2.77
N PHE A 94 -1.60 16.62 3.90
CA PHE A 94 -0.84 17.85 3.90
C PHE A 94 0.58 17.63 3.38
N ARG A 95 1.22 16.55 3.83
CA ARG A 95 2.56 16.24 3.39
C ARG A 95 2.62 15.96 1.90
N ALA A 96 1.63 15.24 1.39
CA ALA A 96 1.59 14.92 -0.03
C ALA A 96 1.49 16.19 -0.88
N ALA A 97 0.85 17.23 -0.34
CA ALA A 97 0.67 18.48 -1.08
C ALA A 97 1.83 19.44 -0.95
N ASN A 98 2.61 19.35 0.13
CA ASN A 98 3.54 20.40 0.48
C ASN A 98 4.99 20.01 0.61
N GLU A 99 5.30 18.74 0.47
CA GLU A 99 6.69 18.28 0.63
C GLU A 99 7.13 17.60 -0.66
N PRO A 100 8.44 17.39 -0.81
CA PRO A 100 8.90 16.65 -1.98
C PRO A 100 8.14 15.34 -2.08
N GLU A 101 7.72 15.02 -3.29
CA GLU A 101 6.83 13.90 -3.47
C GLU A 101 7.46 12.59 -3.10
N PRO A 102 6.78 11.74 -2.35
CA PRO A 102 7.17 10.36 -2.25
C PRO A 102 6.94 9.67 -3.59
N LYS A 103 7.53 8.51 -3.78
CA LYS A 103 7.37 7.82 -5.06
C LYS A 103 5.92 7.42 -5.31
N GLY A 104 5.12 7.35 -4.27
CA GLY A 104 3.71 7.07 -4.39
C GLY A 104 3.04 7.27 -3.06
N ALA A 105 1.73 7.42 -3.07
CA ALA A 105 0.99 7.65 -1.83
C ALA A 105 -0.41 7.08 -1.93
N ILE A 106 -0.86 6.47 -0.83
CA ILE A 106 -2.26 6.08 -0.69
C ILE A 106 -2.98 7.26 -0.08
N MET A 107 -3.99 7.76 -0.79
CA MET A 107 -4.77 8.88 -0.32
C MET A 107 -6.14 8.43 0.18
N GLU A 108 -6.66 7.34 -0.33
CA GLU A 108 -7.94 6.82 0.10
C GLU A 108 -7.89 5.31 0.09
N LEU A 109 -8.48 4.69 1.11
CA LEU A 109 -8.38 3.25 1.29
C LEU A 109 -9.74 2.76 1.79
N VAL A 110 -10.34 1.86 1.03
CA VAL A 110 -11.67 1.33 1.35
C VAL A 110 -11.62 -0.19 1.27
N VAL A 111 -12.21 -0.84 2.24
CA VAL A 111 -12.36 -2.29 2.21
C VAL A 111 -13.82 -2.59 2.06
N ARG A 112 -14.17 -3.36 1.04
CA ARG A 112 -15.55 -3.73 0.75
C ARG A 112 -15.72 -5.21 0.93
N GLU A 113 -16.85 -5.59 1.52
CA GLU A 113 -17.21 -6.98 1.64
C GLU A 113 -17.90 -7.41 0.36
N ILE A 114 -17.53 -8.57 -0.15
CA ILE A 114 -18.12 -9.07 -1.38
C ILE A 114 -19.34 -9.87 -1.02
N GLU A 115 -20.46 -9.55 -1.66
CA GLU A 115 -21.69 -10.30 -1.45
C GLU A 115 -21.89 -11.24 -2.60
N GLU A 116 -22.47 -12.38 -2.29
CA GLU A 116 -22.72 -13.37 -3.32
C GLU A 116 -24.10 -13.36 -3.83
#